data_8b23014b62ab31094286cdaf98d2cb88
#
_entry.id   8b23014b62ab31094286cdaf98d2cb88
#
_cell.length_a   1.000
_cell.length_b   1.000
_cell.length_c   1.000
_cell.angle_alpha   90.00
_cell.angle_beta   90.00
_cell.angle_gamma   90.00
#
_symmetry.space_group_name_H-M   'P 1'
#
loop_
_entity.id
_entity.type
_entity.pdbx_description
1 polymer ?
#
loop_
_entity_poly.entity_id
_entity_poly.type
_entity_poly.pdbx_seq_one_letter_code
_entity_poly.pdbx_strand_id
1 'polypeptide(L)'
;MIVGGTATTGSSKKAQKTYLKMVQNVQLIGSVPKIAQRKSPIIGFSEDDARRLHHPHDDALVISIRVGDYNVHRMLVDNSSSTNILYYPAFQQMGINRARLTPTNAPLVGFGGTRVLPLGAITLSVTVGDYPQQIIQDVTFLVVDCSSAYNGILGRSTLNSWKAATSTYHLMIKFPTEYGIGELRGDQVAARECYIAMLEMEDHQQTM
;
A
#
# COMPACT_ATOMS: atom_id res chain seq x y z
N MET A 1 -9.71 2.31 -2.29
CA MET A 1 -9.33 0.87 -2.31
C MET A 1 -9.16 0.42 -3.76
N ILE A 2 -7.96 0.05 -4.18
CA ILE A 2 -7.67 -0.43 -5.53
C ILE A 2 -7.40 -1.93 -5.46
N VAL A 3 -8.25 -2.72 -6.11
CA VAL A 3 -8.10 -4.18 -6.19
C VAL A 3 -7.57 -4.54 -7.58
N GLY A 4 -6.27 -4.85 -7.67
CA GLY A 4 -5.67 -5.46 -8.86
C GLY A 4 -5.69 -6.97 -8.70
N GLY A 5 -6.47 -7.68 -9.51
CA GLY A 5 -6.46 -9.14 -9.58
C GLY A 5 -5.75 -9.61 -10.84
N THR A 6 -4.91 -10.63 -10.72
CA THR A 6 -4.38 -11.35 -11.88
C THR A 6 -5.54 -11.98 -12.65
N ALA A 7 -5.78 -11.49 -13.88
CA ALA A 7 -6.83 -11.99 -14.76
C ALA A 7 -6.45 -13.37 -15.31
N THR A 8 -6.80 -14.43 -14.62
CA THR A 8 -6.70 -15.81 -15.12
C THR A 8 -8.03 -16.55 -15.13
N THR A 9 -9.16 -15.85 -15.14
CA THR A 9 -10.47 -16.51 -15.29
C THR A 9 -11.31 -15.77 -16.29
N GLY A 10 -11.72 -16.52 -17.32
CA GLY A 10 -12.41 -16.06 -18.51
C GLY A 10 -13.55 -15.06 -18.29
N SER A 11 -13.65 -14.12 -19.21
CA SER A 11 -14.56 -12.97 -19.23
C SER A 11 -16.04 -13.30 -19.44
N SER A 12 -16.51 -14.53 -19.19
CA SER A 12 -17.94 -14.86 -19.36
C SER A 12 -18.74 -14.45 -18.12
N LYS A 13 -19.91 -13.89 -18.32
CA LYS A 13 -20.88 -13.54 -17.24
C LYS A 13 -21.16 -14.72 -16.30
N LYS A 14 -21.01 -15.96 -16.78
CA LYS A 14 -21.19 -17.17 -16.00
C LYS A 14 -20.02 -17.40 -15.02
N ALA A 15 -18.78 -17.15 -15.46
CA ALA A 15 -17.59 -17.24 -14.62
C ALA A 15 -17.58 -16.18 -13.51
N GLN A 16 -17.98 -14.94 -13.81
CA GLN A 16 -18.14 -13.87 -12.83
C GLN A 16 -19.21 -14.20 -11.78
N LYS A 17 -20.37 -14.78 -12.22
CA LYS A 17 -21.43 -15.16 -11.29
C LYS A 17 -21.05 -16.33 -10.39
N THR A 18 -20.22 -17.27 -10.90
CA THR A 18 -19.67 -18.39 -10.13
C THR A 18 -18.64 -17.87 -9.13
N TYR A 19 -17.76 -16.95 -9.51
CA TYR A 19 -16.78 -16.34 -8.65
C TYR A 19 -17.43 -15.55 -7.50
N LEU A 20 -18.46 -14.73 -7.82
CA LEU A 20 -19.23 -13.99 -6.80
C LEU A 20 -19.95 -14.93 -5.82
N LYS A 21 -20.49 -16.06 -6.28
CA LYS A 21 -21.07 -17.07 -5.38
C LYS A 21 -20.02 -17.73 -4.47
N MET A 22 -18.80 -17.96 -4.95
CA MET A 22 -17.70 -18.50 -4.14
C MET A 22 -17.22 -17.49 -3.10
N VAL A 23 -17.16 -16.21 -3.45
CA VAL A 23 -16.70 -15.14 -2.55
C VAL A 23 -17.74 -14.81 -1.46
N GLN A 24 -19.03 -15.06 -1.73
CA GLN A 24 -20.11 -14.80 -0.77
C GLN A 24 -20.38 -15.96 0.21
N ASN A 25 -19.66 -17.09 0.09
CA ASN A 25 -19.81 -18.22 1.01
C ASN A 25 -19.08 -17.94 2.33
N VAL A 26 -19.84 -17.67 3.37
CA VAL A 26 -19.35 -17.68 4.76
C VAL A 26 -19.40 -19.11 5.27
N GLN A 27 -18.25 -19.75 5.45
CA GLN A 27 -18.14 -21.11 6.00
C GLN A 27 -17.64 -21.05 7.45
N LEU A 28 -18.26 -21.84 8.32
CA LEU A 28 -17.75 -22.11 9.67
C LEU A 28 -16.43 -22.90 9.57
N ILE A 29 -15.35 -22.35 10.11
CA ILE A 29 -14.04 -22.96 10.10
C ILE A 29 -13.99 -24.05 11.16
N GLY A 30 -13.96 -25.30 10.73
CA GLY A 30 -13.57 -26.44 11.56
C GLY A 30 -12.08 -26.73 11.39
N SER A 31 -11.35 -26.74 12.50
CA SER A 31 -9.94 -27.10 12.67
C SER A 31 -8.89 -26.31 11.86
N VAL A 32 -8.08 -25.54 12.60
CA VAL A 32 -6.90 -24.84 12.07
C VAL A 32 -5.75 -25.86 11.91
N PRO A 33 -5.08 -25.95 10.74
CA PRO A 33 -3.88 -26.79 10.60
C PRO A 33 -2.76 -26.28 11.51
N LYS A 34 -2.10 -27.17 12.25
CA LYS A 34 -0.89 -26.85 13.01
C LYS A 34 0.26 -26.55 12.05
N ILE A 35 0.58 -25.26 11.89
CA ILE A 35 1.77 -24.83 11.16
C ILE A 35 2.98 -25.01 12.08
N ALA A 36 4.02 -25.69 11.57
CA ALA A 36 5.29 -25.86 12.27
C ALA A 36 5.89 -24.49 12.63
N GLN A 37 6.12 -24.26 13.93
CA GLN A 37 6.68 -23.01 14.45
C GLN A 37 8.14 -22.87 14.00
N ARG A 38 8.39 -22.04 12.98
CA ARG A 38 9.68 -21.34 12.88
C ARG A 38 9.68 -20.24 13.94
N LYS A 39 10.78 -20.13 14.71
CA LYS A 39 10.97 -19.05 15.70
C LYS A 39 11.10 -17.72 14.99
N SER A 40 10.00 -17.13 14.56
CA SER A 40 9.95 -15.75 14.12
C SER A 40 9.78 -14.85 15.34
N PRO A 41 10.41 -13.68 15.41
CA PRO A 41 10.20 -12.75 16.52
C PRO A 41 8.71 -12.40 16.61
N ILE A 42 8.19 -12.30 17.83
CA ILE A 42 6.83 -11.85 18.07
C ILE A 42 6.79 -10.34 17.83
N ILE A 43 5.97 -9.91 16.88
CA ILE A 43 5.73 -8.49 16.62
C ILE A 43 4.51 -8.08 17.45
N GLY A 44 4.70 -7.08 18.32
CA GLY A 44 3.63 -6.51 19.15
C GLY A 44 3.65 -4.99 19.09
N PHE A 45 2.51 -4.38 19.40
CA PHE A 45 2.37 -2.94 19.60
C PHE A 45 2.02 -2.69 21.06
N SER A 46 2.48 -1.56 21.61
CA SER A 46 2.27 -1.14 22.99
C SER A 46 1.72 0.26 23.05
N GLU A 47 1.17 0.65 24.20
CA GLU A 47 0.69 2.02 24.43
C GLU A 47 1.80 3.08 24.20
N ASP A 48 3.06 2.71 24.40
CA ASP A 48 4.21 3.60 24.15
C ASP A 48 4.35 3.97 22.68
N ASP A 49 3.97 3.06 21.79
CA ASP A 49 3.98 3.30 20.34
C ASP A 49 2.98 4.39 19.93
N ALA A 50 1.88 4.56 20.71
CA ALA A 50 0.82 5.54 20.44
C ALA A 50 1.02 6.89 21.12
N ARG A 51 1.94 7.02 22.11
CA ARG A 51 2.08 8.23 22.95
C ARG A 51 2.29 9.55 22.20
N ARG A 52 2.85 9.49 21.00
CA ARG A 52 3.12 10.66 20.15
C ARG A 52 1.94 11.12 19.31
N LEU A 53 0.86 10.35 19.32
CA LEU A 53 -0.31 10.60 18.48
C LEU A 53 -1.36 11.40 19.24
N HIS A 54 -2.10 12.20 18.51
CA HIS A 54 -3.28 12.88 19.04
C HIS A 54 -4.48 11.94 18.93
N HIS A 55 -5.01 11.50 20.04
CA HIS A 55 -6.18 10.64 20.14
C HIS A 55 -7.43 11.43 20.61
N PRO A 56 -8.66 11.00 20.24
CA PRO A 56 -8.96 9.91 19.29
C PRO A 56 -8.64 10.33 17.84
N HIS A 57 -8.37 9.35 16.95
CA HIS A 57 -8.14 9.62 15.54
C HIS A 57 -8.60 8.46 14.64
N ASP A 58 -8.95 8.80 13.39
CA ASP A 58 -9.23 7.88 12.28
C ASP A 58 -8.25 8.13 11.11
N ASP A 59 -7.06 8.65 11.43
CA ASP A 59 -6.07 9.04 10.43
C ASP A 59 -5.53 7.83 9.66
N ALA A 60 -5.30 8.00 8.37
CA ALA A 60 -4.70 6.98 7.52
C ALA A 60 -3.21 6.76 7.89
N LEU A 61 -2.71 5.55 7.66
CA LEU A 61 -1.28 5.27 7.84
C LEU A 61 -0.49 5.81 6.65
N VAL A 62 0.03 7.01 6.79
CA VAL A 62 0.84 7.73 5.80
C VAL A 62 2.27 7.79 6.29
N ILE A 63 3.22 7.40 5.46
CA ILE A 63 4.63 7.24 5.81
C ILE A 63 5.55 7.98 4.84
N SER A 64 6.80 8.16 5.26
CA SER A 64 7.91 8.56 4.40
C SER A 64 8.87 7.41 4.25
N ILE A 65 9.31 7.10 3.02
CA ILE A 65 10.23 6.02 2.72
C ILE A 65 11.30 6.47 1.73
N ARG A 66 12.44 5.80 1.76
CA ARG A 66 13.47 6.02 0.75
C ARG A 66 13.22 5.10 -0.44
N VAL A 67 13.10 5.69 -1.63
CA VAL A 67 12.93 5.00 -2.90
C VAL A 67 14.09 5.39 -3.82
N GLY A 68 15.04 4.47 -4.02
CA GLY A 68 16.32 4.79 -4.64
C GLY A 68 17.07 5.86 -3.85
N ASP A 69 17.41 6.95 -4.50
CA ASP A 69 18.11 8.10 -3.91
C ASP A 69 17.15 9.19 -3.38
N TYR A 70 15.84 8.94 -3.43
CA TYR A 70 14.81 9.92 -3.07
C TYR A 70 14.12 9.58 -1.77
N ASN A 71 13.85 10.60 -0.95
CA ASN A 71 12.96 10.50 0.19
C ASN A 71 11.54 10.83 -0.28
N VAL A 72 10.69 9.84 -0.35
CA VAL A 72 9.31 9.99 -0.84
C VAL A 72 8.38 10.07 0.36
N HIS A 73 7.80 11.26 0.56
CA HIS A 73 6.79 11.53 1.58
C HIS A 73 5.40 11.16 1.09
N ARG A 74 4.42 11.16 2.00
CA ARG A 74 2.99 10.94 1.69
C ARG A 74 2.74 9.63 0.93
N MET A 75 3.39 8.56 1.38
CA MET A 75 3.11 7.20 0.92
C MET A 75 2.00 6.60 1.76
N LEU A 76 0.84 6.34 1.15
CA LEU A 76 -0.28 5.68 1.83
C LEU A 76 -0.02 4.18 1.96
N VAL A 77 -0.20 3.64 3.13
CA VAL A 77 -0.19 2.18 3.37
C VAL A 77 -1.62 1.65 3.25
N ASP A 78 -1.87 0.86 2.20
CA ASP A 78 -3.20 0.32 1.92
C ASP A 78 -3.18 -1.22 1.88
N ASN A 79 -3.58 -1.84 2.97
CA ASN A 79 -3.67 -3.30 3.10
C ASN A 79 -4.75 -3.91 2.17
N SER A 80 -5.65 -3.12 1.63
CA SER A 80 -6.68 -3.56 0.71
C SER A 80 -6.24 -3.51 -0.74
N SER A 81 -5.18 -2.75 -1.06
CA SER A 81 -4.60 -2.69 -2.39
C SER A 81 -3.74 -3.93 -2.67
N SER A 82 -3.94 -4.56 -3.82
CA SER A 82 -3.11 -5.70 -4.27
C SER A 82 -1.83 -5.28 -4.99
N THR A 83 -1.65 -3.99 -5.25
CA THR A 83 -0.53 -3.44 -6.01
C THR A 83 0.03 -2.19 -5.36
N ASN A 84 1.26 -1.84 -5.72
CA ASN A 84 1.86 -0.57 -5.33
C ASN A 84 1.67 0.44 -6.45
N ILE A 85 1.43 1.67 -6.09
CA ILE A 85 1.21 2.78 -7.01
C ILE A 85 2.24 3.88 -6.73
N LEU A 86 2.76 4.45 -7.79
CA LEU A 86 3.51 5.70 -7.76
C LEU A 86 2.75 6.70 -8.65
N TYR A 87 2.29 7.79 -8.08
CA TYR A 87 1.59 8.81 -8.85
C TYR A 87 2.54 9.57 -9.76
N TYR A 88 2.09 9.87 -10.96
CA TYR A 88 2.95 10.45 -12.00
C TYR A 88 3.64 11.74 -11.60
N PRO A 89 3.02 12.69 -10.87
CA PRO A 89 3.73 13.86 -10.38
C PRO A 89 4.95 13.53 -9.50
N ALA A 90 4.84 12.54 -8.63
CA ALA A 90 5.96 12.08 -7.80
C ALA A 90 7.06 11.41 -8.66
N PHE A 91 6.66 10.58 -9.61
CA PHE A 91 7.58 9.96 -10.58
C PHE A 91 8.36 11.04 -11.37
N GLN A 92 7.70 12.11 -11.80
CA GLN A 92 8.34 13.23 -12.50
C GLN A 92 9.34 13.96 -11.60
N GLN A 93 8.98 14.23 -10.33
CA GLN A 93 9.88 14.88 -9.36
C GLN A 93 11.15 14.06 -9.09
N MET A 94 11.06 12.73 -9.20
CA MET A 94 12.22 11.85 -9.09
C MET A 94 13.15 11.94 -10.32
N GLY A 95 12.81 12.69 -11.35
CA GLY A 95 13.64 12.86 -12.55
C GLY A 95 13.88 11.55 -13.33
N ILE A 96 13.07 10.53 -13.10
CA ILE A 96 13.22 9.23 -13.75
C ILE A 96 12.70 9.32 -15.19
N ASN A 97 13.51 8.88 -16.14
CA ASN A 97 13.12 8.88 -17.54
C ASN A 97 11.94 7.94 -17.77
N ARG A 98 10.89 8.44 -18.41
CA ARG A 98 9.68 7.67 -18.76
C ARG A 98 9.98 6.44 -19.63
N ALA A 99 11.08 6.47 -20.42
CA ALA A 99 11.52 5.31 -21.20
C ALA A 99 11.91 4.08 -20.35
N ARG A 100 12.09 4.26 -19.03
CA ARG A 100 12.34 3.14 -18.10
C ARG A 100 11.06 2.42 -17.68
N LEU A 101 9.89 2.94 -18.01
CA LEU A 101 8.63 2.27 -17.73
C LEU A 101 8.47 1.04 -18.61
N THR A 102 8.24 -0.09 -18.01
CA THR A 102 7.84 -1.32 -18.70
C THR A 102 6.35 -1.23 -19.04
N PRO A 103 5.94 -1.43 -20.30
CA PRO A 103 4.53 -1.40 -20.67
C PRO A 103 3.70 -2.41 -19.87
N THR A 104 2.50 -1.99 -19.48
CA THR A 104 1.52 -2.87 -18.83
C THR A 104 0.12 -2.57 -19.37
N ASN A 105 -0.63 -3.62 -19.66
CA ASN A 105 -2.00 -3.52 -20.19
C ASN A 105 -3.06 -3.89 -19.13
N ALA A 106 -2.62 -4.19 -17.89
CA ALA A 106 -3.55 -4.55 -16.83
C ALA A 106 -4.16 -3.28 -16.20
N PRO A 107 -5.47 -3.03 -16.37
CA PRO A 107 -6.11 -1.88 -15.75
C PRO A 107 -6.16 -2.07 -14.23
N LEU A 108 -5.97 -0.98 -13.51
CA LEU A 108 -6.32 -0.88 -12.10
C LEU A 108 -7.83 -0.69 -11.99
N VAL A 109 -8.44 -1.43 -11.10
CA VAL A 109 -9.89 -1.32 -10.85
C VAL A 109 -10.10 -0.83 -9.43
N GLY A 110 -10.68 0.36 -9.29
CA GLY A 110 -11.09 0.93 -8.01
C GLY A 110 -12.33 0.23 -7.46
N PHE A 111 -12.63 0.50 -6.18
CA PHE A 111 -13.77 -0.12 -5.49
C PHE A 111 -15.13 0.19 -6.17
N GLY A 112 -15.29 1.38 -6.73
CA GLY A 112 -16.47 1.78 -7.50
C GLY A 112 -16.50 1.29 -8.96
N GLY A 113 -15.56 0.42 -9.36
CA GLY A 113 -15.46 -0.09 -10.73
C GLY A 113 -14.75 0.84 -11.71
N THR A 114 -14.30 2.00 -11.25
CA THR A 114 -13.49 2.91 -12.06
C THR A 114 -12.21 2.22 -12.50
N ARG A 115 -11.90 2.33 -13.81
CA ARG A 115 -10.70 1.73 -14.40
C ARG A 115 -9.68 2.81 -14.74
N VAL A 116 -8.46 2.60 -14.30
CA VAL A 116 -7.32 3.47 -14.62
C VAL A 116 -6.25 2.63 -15.30
N LEU A 117 -5.77 3.07 -16.47
CA LEU A 117 -4.66 2.43 -17.16
C LEU A 117 -3.36 3.05 -16.65
N PRO A 118 -2.43 2.25 -16.11
CA PRO A 118 -1.12 2.75 -15.74
C PRO A 118 -0.32 3.20 -16.98
N LEU A 119 0.53 4.20 -16.80
CA LEU A 119 1.50 4.61 -17.83
C LEU A 119 2.55 3.51 -18.09
N GLY A 120 2.75 2.64 -17.11
CA GLY A 120 3.67 1.52 -17.14
C GLY A 120 4.04 1.08 -15.72
N ALA A 121 4.95 0.13 -15.61
CA ALA A 121 5.51 -0.36 -14.36
C ALA A 121 6.97 0.00 -14.23
N ILE A 122 7.42 0.25 -13.00
CA ILE A 122 8.84 0.46 -12.69
C ILE A 122 9.21 -0.26 -11.41
N THR A 123 10.39 -0.90 -11.41
CA THR A 123 10.95 -1.50 -10.20
C THR A 123 12.03 -0.58 -9.64
N LEU A 124 11.88 -0.23 -8.36
CA LEU A 124 12.77 0.67 -7.64
C LEU A 124 13.17 0.03 -6.31
N SER A 125 14.41 0.29 -5.89
CA SER A 125 14.89 -0.14 -4.58
C SER A 125 14.25 0.70 -3.49
N VAL A 126 13.61 0.05 -2.52
CA VAL A 126 12.94 0.69 -1.39
C VAL A 126 13.66 0.32 -0.10
N THR A 127 13.96 1.33 0.72
CA THR A 127 14.52 1.14 2.05
C THR A 127 13.51 1.58 3.10
N VAL A 128 13.24 0.71 4.08
CA VAL A 128 12.36 0.99 5.22
C VAL A 128 13.05 0.62 6.53
N GLY A 129 12.75 1.39 7.58
CA GLY A 129 13.39 1.28 8.88
C GLY A 129 14.77 1.93 8.92
N ASP A 130 15.36 1.93 10.10
CA ASP A 130 16.67 2.52 10.37
C ASP A 130 17.73 1.44 10.57
N TYR A 131 18.97 1.75 10.19
CA TYR A 131 20.09 0.84 10.41
C TYR A 131 20.29 0.56 11.92
N PRO A 132 20.48 -0.71 12.33
CA PRO A 132 20.61 -1.92 11.51
C PRO A 132 19.27 -2.64 11.21
N GLN A 133 18.14 -2.24 11.80
CA GLN A 133 16.84 -2.88 11.61
C GLN A 133 16.12 -2.33 10.36
N GLN A 134 16.76 -2.42 9.22
CA GLN A 134 16.20 -1.96 7.94
C GLN A 134 15.99 -3.11 6.96
N ILE A 135 15.06 -2.92 6.02
CA ILE A 135 14.89 -3.76 4.82
C ILE A 135 15.24 -2.90 3.60
N ILE A 136 16.02 -3.47 2.69
CA ILE A 136 16.24 -2.91 1.37
C ILE A 136 15.74 -3.96 0.38
N GLN A 137 14.75 -3.59 -0.45
CA GLN A 137 14.12 -4.53 -1.37
C GLN A 137 13.63 -3.81 -2.62
N ASP A 138 13.73 -4.50 -3.76
CA ASP A 138 13.15 -4.04 -5.01
C ASP A 138 11.62 -4.18 -4.98
N VAL A 139 10.94 -3.08 -5.25
CA VAL A 139 9.48 -2.97 -5.26
C VAL A 139 9.03 -2.49 -6.63
N THR A 140 8.09 -3.21 -7.22
CA THR A 140 7.47 -2.80 -8.49
C THR A 140 6.27 -1.90 -8.23
N PHE A 141 6.29 -0.72 -8.82
CA PHE A 141 5.21 0.26 -8.79
C PHE A 141 4.54 0.37 -10.16
N LEU A 142 3.23 0.48 -10.17
CA LEU A 142 2.49 0.97 -11.33
C LEU A 142 2.44 2.49 -11.29
N VAL A 143 2.91 3.13 -12.36
CA VAL A 143 2.89 4.59 -12.48
C VAL A 143 1.55 5.00 -13.05
N VAL A 144 0.83 5.86 -12.32
CA VAL A 144 -0.55 6.24 -12.64
C VAL A 144 -0.65 7.76 -12.75
N ASP A 145 -1.24 8.23 -13.84
CA ASP A 145 -1.52 9.65 -14.06
C ASP A 145 -2.96 9.95 -13.64
N CYS A 146 -3.13 10.20 -12.35
CA CYS A 146 -4.37 10.73 -11.80
C CYS A 146 -4.07 11.64 -10.61
N SER A 147 -4.98 12.57 -10.33
CA SER A 147 -4.85 13.48 -9.20
C SER A 147 -4.90 12.72 -7.88
N SER A 148 -3.98 13.02 -6.97
CA SER A 148 -3.94 12.47 -5.63
C SER A 148 -3.15 13.38 -4.70
N ALA A 149 -3.56 13.47 -3.45
CA ALA A 149 -2.78 14.13 -2.39
C ALA A 149 -1.60 13.26 -1.91
N TYR A 150 -1.61 11.98 -2.26
CA TYR A 150 -0.52 11.05 -1.97
C TYR A 150 0.49 11.01 -3.11
N ASN A 151 1.74 10.68 -2.79
CA ASN A 151 2.78 10.44 -3.78
C ASN A 151 2.78 8.99 -4.28
N GLY A 152 2.24 8.07 -3.48
CA GLY A 152 2.10 6.68 -3.87
C GLY A 152 1.34 5.86 -2.84
N ILE A 153 1.14 4.59 -3.17
CA ILE A 153 0.47 3.60 -2.33
C ILE A 153 1.37 2.37 -2.21
N LEU A 154 1.58 1.93 -0.97
CA LEU A 154 2.18 0.62 -0.68
C LEU A 154 1.06 -0.38 -0.41
N GLY A 155 0.94 -1.34 -1.31
CA GLY A 155 -0.06 -2.40 -1.21
C GLY A 155 0.45 -3.63 -0.46
N ARG A 156 -0.46 -4.57 -0.23
CA ARG A 156 -0.16 -5.79 0.51
C ARG A 156 0.89 -6.70 -0.14
N SER A 157 1.14 -6.58 -1.45
CA SER A 157 2.24 -7.31 -2.10
C SER A 157 3.58 -7.00 -1.44
N THR A 158 3.86 -5.72 -1.20
CA THR A 158 5.05 -5.25 -0.51
C THR A 158 4.98 -5.54 0.99
N LEU A 159 3.86 -5.25 1.65
CA LEU A 159 3.69 -5.52 3.07
C LEU A 159 3.88 -7.01 3.40
N ASN A 160 3.36 -7.91 2.58
CA ASN A 160 3.56 -9.36 2.73
C ASN A 160 5.02 -9.78 2.51
N SER A 161 5.72 -9.17 1.54
CA SER A 161 7.13 -9.47 1.30
C SER A 161 8.02 -9.06 2.47
N TRP A 162 7.68 -7.97 3.15
CA TRP A 162 8.35 -7.52 4.38
C TRP A 162 7.89 -8.27 5.63
N LYS A 163 6.87 -9.12 5.52
CA LYS A 163 6.19 -9.76 6.67
C LYS A 163 5.73 -8.72 7.69
N ALA A 164 5.28 -7.58 7.18
CA ALA A 164 4.95 -6.41 7.97
C ALA A 164 3.62 -6.59 8.72
N ALA A 165 3.61 -6.20 9.98
CA ALA A 165 2.41 -5.95 10.77
C ALA A 165 2.12 -4.45 10.78
N THR A 166 0.89 -4.07 10.46
CA THR A 166 0.44 -2.67 10.45
C THR A 166 -0.57 -2.44 11.56
N SER A 167 -0.50 -1.27 12.19
CA SER A 167 -1.50 -0.83 13.17
C SER A 167 -1.94 0.59 12.85
N THR A 168 -3.23 0.76 12.55
CA THR A 168 -3.84 2.07 12.33
C THR A 168 -3.94 2.85 13.63
N TYR A 169 -4.25 2.20 14.76
CA TYR A 169 -4.30 2.85 16.08
C TYR A 169 -2.95 3.48 16.49
N HIS A 170 -1.81 2.79 16.17
CA HIS A 170 -0.48 3.27 16.49
C HIS A 170 0.17 4.08 15.35
N LEU A 171 -0.49 4.16 14.19
CA LEU A 171 0.08 4.69 12.94
C LEU A 171 1.51 4.17 12.73
N MET A 172 1.66 2.85 12.72
CA MET A 172 2.98 2.21 12.69
C MET A 172 2.98 0.91 11.89
N ILE A 173 4.12 0.64 11.29
CA ILE A 173 4.46 -0.64 10.67
C ILE A 173 5.62 -1.23 11.45
N LYS A 174 5.56 -2.53 11.78
CA LYS A 174 6.68 -3.30 12.32
C LYS A 174 6.94 -4.51 11.45
N PHE A 175 8.22 -4.85 11.26
CA PHE A 175 8.64 -5.94 10.40
C PHE A 175 9.88 -6.64 10.96
N PRO A 176 10.05 -7.98 10.70
CA PRO A 176 11.21 -8.72 11.17
C PRO A 176 12.42 -8.40 10.30
N THR A 177 13.58 -8.22 10.94
CA THR A 177 14.89 -8.12 10.30
C THR A 177 15.86 -9.12 10.91
N GLU A 178 17.06 -9.26 10.37
CA GLU A 178 18.12 -10.09 10.98
C GLU A 178 18.58 -9.54 12.31
N TYR A 179 18.41 -8.24 12.56
CA TYR A 179 18.85 -7.53 13.75
C TYR A 179 17.72 -7.23 14.74
N GLY A 180 16.57 -7.87 14.59
CA GLY A 180 15.41 -7.68 15.44
C GLY A 180 14.19 -7.18 14.66
N ILE A 181 13.34 -6.42 15.33
CA ILE A 181 12.13 -5.83 14.74
C ILE A 181 12.45 -4.41 14.30
N GLY A 182 12.33 -4.17 12.99
CA GLY A 182 12.34 -2.83 12.43
C GLY A 182 10.97 -2.18 12.56
N GLU A 183 10.94 -0.86 12.62
CA GLU A 183 9.72 -0.08 12.71
C GLU A 183 9.72 1.10 11.74
N LEU A 184 8.53 1.50 11.31
CA LEU A 184 8.32 2.69 10.51
C LEU A 184 7.06 3.39 11.01
N ARG A 185 7.22 4.65 11.37
CA ARG A 185 6.17 5.47 11.97
C ARG A 185 5.43 6.27 10.92
N GLY A 186 4.12 6.29 11.02
CA GLY A 186 3.27 7.17 10.23
C GLY A 186 3.40 8.63 10.65
N ASP A 187 3.12 9.51 9.72
CA ASP A 187 3.05 10.95 9.92
C ASP A 187 1.56 11.36 9.98
N GLN A 188 1.08 11.63 11.21
CA GLN A 188 -0.31 11.99 11.46
C GLN A 188 -0.67 13.35 10.85
N VAL A 189 0.28 14.30 10.81
CA VAL A 189 0.06 15.61 10.21
C VAL A 189 -0.11 15.48 8.70
N ALA A 190 0.82 14.77 8.06
CA ALA A 190 0.74 14.50 6.62
C ALA A 190 -0.54 13.74 6.24
N ALA A 191 -1.00 12.81 7.09
CA ALA A 191 -2.25 12.08 6.86
C ALA A 191 -3.45 13.02 6.81
N ARG A 192 -3.55 13.98 7.75
CA ARG A 192 -4.63 14.98 7.82
C ARG A 192 -4.57 15.96 6.66
N GLU A 193 -3.36 16.42 6.31
CA GLU A 193 -3.18 17.29 5.14
C GLU A 193 -3.61 16.62 3.84
N CYS A 194 -3.25 15.33 3.66
CA CYS A 194 -3.68 14.55 2.50
C CYS A 194 -5.20 14.38 2.48
N TYR A 195 -5.83 14.13 3.62
CA TYR A 195 -7.28 14.00 3.72
C TYR A 195 -7.99 15.29 3.28
N ILE A 196 -7.56 16.45 3.81
CA ILE A 196 -8.14 17.77 3.45
C ILE A 196 -7.96 18.02 1.94
N ALA A 197 -6.75 17.80 1.41
CA ALA A 197 -6.48 18.01 -0.01
C ALA A 197 -7.31 17.10 -0.92
N MET A 198 -7.63 15.86 -0.50
CA MET A 198 -8.51 14.97 -1.24
C MET A 198 -9.96 15.48 -1.28
N LEU A 199 -10.48 16.01 -0.18
CA LEU A 199 -11.82 16.61 -0.13
C LEU A 199 -11.93 17.83 -1.08
N GLU A 200 -10.92 18.69 -1.09
CA GLU A 200 -10.87 19.85 -1.99
C GLU A 200 -10.84 19.43 -3.48
N MET A 201 -10.15 18.33 -3.81
CA MET A 201 -10.11 17.79 -5.17
C MET A 201 -11.47 17.23 -5.61
N GLU A 202 -12.21 16.59 -4.72
CA GLU A 202 -13.56 16.05 -5.00
C GLU A 202 -14.57 17.16 -5.24
N ASP A 203 -14.54 18.22 -4.44
CA ASP A 203 -15.43 19.37 -4.60
C ASP A 203 -15.25 20.07 -5.94
N HIS A 204 -14.00 20.18 -6.43
CA HIS A 204 -13.71 20.76 -7.74
C HIS A 204 -14.19 19.91 -8.91
N GLN A 205 -14.27 18.58 -8.76
CA GLN A 205 -14.77 17.68 -9.81
C GLN A 205 -16.29 17.68 -9.90
N GLN A 206 -17.03 18.01 -8.84
CA GLN A 206 -18.49 18.09 -8.83
C GLN A 206 -19.04 19.41 -9.38
N THR A 207 -18.19 20.44 -9.48
CA THR A 207 -18.58 21.80 -9.95
C THR A 207 -18.28 22.05 -11.43
N MET A 208 -17.75 21.07 -12.16
CA MET A 208 -17.54 21.09 -13.61
C MET A 208 -18.58 20.23 -14.34
#